data_0e2b55aad40fa91466c538663139deec
#
_entry.id   0e2b55aad40fa91466c538663139deec
#
_cell.length_a   1.000
_cell.length_b   1.000
_cell.length_c   1.000
_cell.angle_alpha   90.00
_cell.angle_beta   90.00
_cell.angle_gamma   90.00
#
_symmetry.space_group_name_H-M   'P 1'
#
loop_
_entity.id
_entity.type
_entity.pdbx_description
1 polymer ?
#
loop_
_entity_poly.entity_id
_entity_poly.type
_entity_poly.pdbx_seq_one_letter_code
_entity_poly.pdbx_strand_id
1 'polypeptide(L)'
;MDGTRYSYRVFSPGDTSAFWALFTDNLVNLLILSGICQFVFGMPAEIVFGRIVPGAAVAILAGVAVYTVMAKVTATRQGRDVTALPYGISTPVMFVYLFGVIGPIYWATQDPLLAWQVGIGAGFMGGIVAAMGAIIGPWLKRITPRAGMLGTLCGIALMFIGAVPLSQIFEHPVIGFTSLLFILWGLIGRFRLPGNIPAGLAAIAAGTLIALFLGESRIDTSGLGFYAPVPYFGDLIAGIQYLFANPELFLVLVPVQIYSFIETMNNVESAEAAG
;
A
#
# COMPACT_ATOMS: atom_id res chain seq x y z
N MET A 1 -16.16 43.42 -9.23
CA MET A 1 -15.84 42.16 -8.59
C MET A 1 -14.88 41.44 -9.49
N ASP A 2 -13.60 41.59 -9.21
CA ASP A 2 -12.52 41.04 -10.03
C ASP A 2 -12.44 39.54 -9.81
N GLY A 3 -12.90 38.78 -10.79
CA GLY A 3 -13.00 37.32 -10.72
C GLY A 3 -11.64 36.67 -10.93
N THR A 4 -10.71 36.87 -10.02
CA THR A 4 -9.47 36.06 -9.98
C THR A 4 -9.84 34.61 -9.76
N ARG A 5 -9.92 33.87 -10.89
CA ARG A 5 -10.08 32.41 -10.83
C ARG A 5 -8.95 31.84 -9.97
N TYR A 6 -9.30 31.19 -8.89
CA TYR A 6 -8.35 30.46 -8.07
C TYR A 6 -7.53 29.52 -8.96
N SER A 7 -6.21 29.68 -8.96
CA SER A 7 -5.28 28.85 -9.73
C SER A 7 -4.64 27.83 -8.81
N TYR A 8 -5.06 26.58 -8.90
CA TYR A 8 -4.45 25.47 -8.16
C TYR A 8 -3.03 25.21 -8.68
N ARG A 9 -2.05 25.26 -7.79
CA ARG A 9 -0.66 24.91 -8.13
C ARG A 9 -0.54 23.38 -8.21
N VAL A 10 -0.23 22.88 -9.41
CA VAL A 10 -0.07 21.44 -9.65
C VAL A 10 1.18 20.87 -9.00
N PHE A 11 2.18 21.71 -8.74
CA PHE A 11 3.44 21.32 -8.07
C PHE A 11 3.86 22.39 -7.07
N SER A 12 4.24 21.93 -5.88
CA SER A 12 4.77 22.75 -4.78
C SER A 12 6.09 22.16 -4.25
N PRO A 13 6.93 22.95 -3.57
CA PRO A 13 8.17 22.41 -2.97
C PRO A 13 7.95 21.28 -1.96
N GLY A 14 6.76 21.25 -1.30
CA GLY A 14 6.39 20.19 -0.38
C GLY A 14 6.15 18.85 -1.05
N ASP A 15 5.74 18.85 -2.33
CA ASP A 15 5.39 17.63 -3.07
C ASP A 15 6.58 16.69 -3.24
N THR A 16 7.81 17.21 -3.29
CA THR A 16 9.02 16.38 -3.33
C THR A 16 9.17 15.52 -2.08
N SER A 17 8.93 16.09 -0.91
CA SER A 17 8.98 15.34 0.35
C SER A 17 7.83 14.33 0.46
N ALA A 18 6.64 14.74 0.05
CA ALA A 18 5.46 13.87 0.01
C ALA A 18 5.66 12.70 -0.97
N PHE A 19 6.22 12.97 -2.16
CA PHE A 19 6.57 11.95 -3.14
C PHE A 19 7.51 10.89 -2.54
N TRP A 20 8.60 11.32 -1.91
CA TRP A 20 9.56 10.37 -1.33
C TRP A 20 8.98 9.57 -0.18
N ALA A 21 8.13 10.16 0.65
CA ALA A 21 7.44 9.45 1.73
C ALA A 21 6.52 8.36 1.15
N LEU A 22 5.65 8.73 0.21
CA LEU A 22 4.72 7.81 -0.44
C LEU A 22 5.44 6.74 -1.28
N PHE A 23 6.51 7.12 -1.99
CA PHE A 23 7.33 6.19 -2.75
C PHE A 23 7.98 5.14 -1.85
N THR A 24 8.58 5.57 -0.73
CA THR A 24 9.23 4.65 0.22
C THR A 24 8.22 3.69 0.83
N ASP A 25 7.06 4.18 1.25
CA ASP A 25 5.98 3.35 1.81
C ASP A 25 5.52 2.28 0.81
N ASN A 26 5.18 2.69 -0.41
CA ASN A 26 4.75 1.74 -1.44
C ASN A 26 5.87 0.78 -1.86
N LEU A 27 7.13 1.23 -1.91
CA LEU A 27 8.28 0.37 -2.20
C LEU A 27 8.43 -0.73 -1.15
N VAL A 28 8.35 -0.38 0.14
CA VAL A 28 8.41 -1.35 1.23
C VAL A 28 7.28 -2.36 1.13
N ASN A 29 6.05 -1.92 0.88
CA ASN A 29 4.91 -2.81 0.70
C ASN A 29 5.09 -3.75 -0.51
N LEU A 30 5.63 -3.26 -1.64
CA LEU A 30 5.93 -4.10 -2.81
C LEU A 30 7.05 -5.11 -2.53
N LEU A 31 8.06 -4.73 -1.75
CA LEU A 31 9.13 -5.65 -1.32
C LEU A 31 8.59 -6.74 -0.39
N ILE A 32 7.73 -6.39 0.57
CA ILE A 32 7.07 -7.37 1.46
C ILE A 32 6.18 -8.30 0.64
N LEU A 33 5.34 -7.75 -0.23
CA LEU A 33 4.45 -8.51 -1.11
C LEU A 33 5.24 -9.53 -1.95
N SER A 34 6.27 -9.08 -2.65
CA SER A 34 7.09 -9.95 -3.49
C SER A 34 7.87 -10.96 -2.68
N GLY A 35 8.43 -10.56 -1.53
CA GLY A 35 9.16 -11.44 -0.63
C GLY A 35 8.29 -12.56 -0.07
N ILE A 36 7.09 -12.26 0.39
CA ILE A 36 6.15 -13.29 0.88
C ILE A 36 5.75 -14.24 -0.24
N CYS A 37 5.36 -13.71 -1.41
CA CYS A 37 4.98 -14.56 -2.53
C CYS A 37 6.12 -15.49 -2.96
N GLN A 38 7.35 -14.99 -3.02
CA GLN A 38 8.49 -15.76 -3.53
C GLN A 38 9.12 -16.67 -2.45
N PHE A 39 9.38 -16.15 -1.26
CA PHE A 39 10.17 -16.88 -0.26
C PHE A 39 9.32 -17.62 0.77
N VAL A 40 8.12 -17.13 1.09
CA VAL A 40 7.23 -17.81 2.04
C VAL A 40 6.31 -18.79 1.32
N PHE A 41 5.71 -18.38 0.21
CA PHE A 41 4.83 -19.26 -0.56
C PHE A 41 5.60 -20.13 -1.56
N GLY A 42 6.76 -19.69 -2.06
CA GLY A 42 7.52 -20.41 -3.08
C GLY A 42 6.99 -20.19 -4.50
N MET A 43 6.28 -19.10 -4.74
CA MET A 43 5.75 -18.78 -6.09
C MET A 43 6.89 -18.46 -7.07
N PRO A 44 6.78 -18.88 -8.34
CA PRO A 44 7.77 -18.58 -9.36
C PRO A 44 7.95 -17.07 -9.58
N ALA A 45 9.21 -16.64 -9.75
CA ALA A 45 9.56 -15.24 -9.98
C ALA A 45 8.82 -14.61 -11.18
N GLU A 46 8.53 -15.40 -12.22
CA GLU A 46 7.77 -14.95 -13.39
C GLU A 46 6.36 -14.48 -13.06
N ILE A 47 5.68 -15.11 -12.11
CA ILE A 47 4.36 -14.69 -11.67
C ILE A 47 4.48 -13.48 -10.74
N VAL A 48 5.44 -13.51 -9.81
CA VAL A 48 5.62 -12.44 -8.83
C VAL A 48 6.04 -11.14 -9.53
N PHE A 49 7.13 -11.15 -10.27
CA PHE A 49 7.66 -9.95 -10.93
C PHE A 49 7.05 -9.67 -12.30
N GLY A 50 6.51 -10.69 -12.98
CA GLY A 50 5.87 -10.51 -14.27
C GLY A 50 4.41 -10.08 -14.21
N ARG A 51 3.71 -10.35 -13.11
CA ARG A 51 2.26 -10.10 -13.00
C ARG A 51 1.86 -9.37 -11.72
N ILE A 52 2.25 -9.85 -10.54
CA ILE A 52 1.79 -9.30 -9.25
C ILE A 52 2.36 -7.89 -9.05
N VAL A 53 3.66 -7.74 -9.08
CA VAL A 53 4.33 -6.45 -8.82
C VAL A 53 3.97 -5.37 -9.85
N PRO A 54 4.01 -5.64 -11.18
CA PRO A 54 3.60 -4.65 -12.18
C PRO A 54 2.13 -4.26 -12.07
N GLY A 55 1.24 -5.21 -11.77
CA GLY A 55 -0.18 -4.95 -11.56
C GLY A 55 -0.42 -4.03 -10.36
N ALA A 56 0.22 -4.31 -9.23
CA ALA A 56 0.16 -3.48 -8.03
C ALA A 56 0.72 -2.07 -8.28
N ALA A 57 1.86 -1.95 -8.98
CA ALA A 57 2.47 -0.67 -9.31
C ALA A 57 1.54 0.20 -10.18
N VAL A 58 0.90 -0.39 -11.20
CA VAL A 58 -0.09 0.33 -12.04
C VAL A 58 -1.29 0.76 -11.24
N ALA A 59 -1.80 -0.08 -10.34
CA ALA A 59 -2.93 0.27 -9.48
C ALA A 59 -2.59 1.46 -8.57
N ILE A 60 -1.38 1.49 -7.98
CA ILE A 60 -0.88 2.62 -7.18
C ILE A 60 -0.85 3.89 -8.02
N LEU A 61 -0.21 3.85 -9.19
CA LEU A 61 -0.10 5.01 -10.09
C LEU A 61 -1.47 5.54 -10.52
N ALA A 62 -2.39 4.65 -10.87
CA ALA A 62 -3.76 5.02 -11.24
C ALA A 62 -4.50 5.69 -10.08
N GLY A 63 -4.40 5.15 -8.87
CA GLY A 63 -5.01 5.72 -7.67
C GLY A 63 -4.45 7.09 -7.31
N VAL A 64 -3.13 7.25 -7.36
CA VAL A 64 -2.46 8.56 -7.15
C VAL A 64 -2.94 9.59 -8.18
N ALA A 65 -3.03 9.19 -9.47
CA ALA A 65 -3.52 10.08 -10.53
C ALA A 65 -4.97 10.52 -10.29
N VAL A 66 -5.85 9.59 -9.90
CA VAL A 66 -7.26 9.88 -9.59
C VAL A 66 -7.36 10.87 -8.43
N TYR A 67 -6.66 10.65 -7.31
CA TYR A 67 -6.71 11.56 -6.17
C TYR A 67 -6.11 12.93 -6.46
N THR A 68 -5.06 12.99 -7.30
CA THR A 68 -4.52 14.27 -7.77
C THR A 68 -5.54 15.08 -8.58
N VAL A 69 -6.25 14.41 -9.50
CA VAL A 69 -7.32 15.06 -10.28
C VAL A 69 -8.48 15.50 -9.36
N MET A 70 -8.89 14.66 -8.42
CA MET A 70 -9.93 14.99 -7.44
C MET A 70 -9.55 16.20 -6.59
N ALA A 71 -8.32 16.28 -6.09
CA ALA A 71 -7.81 17.43 -5.33
C ALA A 71 -7.87 18.70 -6.15
N LYS A 72 -7.39 18.68 -7.41
CA LYS A 72 -7.46 19.81 -8.32
C LYS A 72 -8.89 20.30 -8.58
N VAL A 73 -9.81 19.36 -8.84
CA VAL A 73 -11.22 19.70 -9.11
C VAL A 73 -11.86 20.30 -7.85
N THR A 74 -11.61 19.72 -6.69
CA THR A 74 -12.14 20.19 -5.41
C THR A 74 -11.60 21.57 -5.05
N ALA A 75 -10.28 21.79 -5.18
CA ALA A 75 -9.63 23.06 -4.94
C ALA A 75 -10.19 24.18 -5.83
N THR A 76 -10.34 23.88 -7.12
CA THR A 76 -10.90 24.86 -8.08
C THR A 76 -12.36 25.21 -7.77
N ARG A 77 -13.16 24.23 -7.34
CA ARG A 77 -14.58 24.45 -6.98
C ARG A 77 -14.75 25.22 -5.68
N GLN A 78 -13.87 24.95 -4.70
CA GLN A 78 -13.97 25.55 -3.36
C GLN A 78 -13.17 26.85 -3.23
N GLY A 79 -12.30 27.18 -4.21
CA GLY A 79 -11.46 28.37 -4.18
C GLY A 79 -10.43 28.36 -3.04
N ARG A 80 -9.99 27.15 -2.60
CA ARG A 80 -9.00 26.97 -1.52
C ARG A 80 -8.00 25.88 -1.88
N ASP A 81 -6.85 25.86 -1.18
CA ASP A 81 -5.90 24.77 -1.32
C ASP A 81 -6.48 23.45 -0.77
N VAL A 82 -6.27 22.38 -1.51
CA VAL A 82 -6.68 21.02 -1.16
C VAL A 82 -5.52 20.11 -1.48
N THR A 83 -5.12 19.28 -0.50
CA THR A 83 -4.09 18.27 -0.66
C THR A 83 -4.70 16.99 -1.24
N ALA A 84 -4.03 16.36 -2.20
CA ALA A 84 -4.39 15.03 -2.66
C ALA A 84 -4.18 14.00 -1.53
N LEU A 85 -5.14 13.10 -1.36
CA LEU A 85 -4.94 11.97 -0.44
C LEU A 85 -3.84 11.04 -0.99
N PRO A 86 -2.96 10.52 -0.11
CA PRO A 86 -2.02 9.50 -0.52
C PRO A 86 -2.77 8.23 -0.94
N TYR A 87 -2.27 7.55 -1.97
CA TYR A 87 -2.80 6.26 -2.39
C TYR A 87 -1.68 5.23 -2.43
N GLY A 88 -1.91 4.10 -1.80
CA GLY A 88 -0.93 3.04 -1.71
C GLY A 88 -1.55 1.72 -1.29
N ILE A 89 -0.70 0.73 -1.06
CA ILE A 89 -1.11 -0.59 -0.57
C ILE A 89 -1.43 -0.48 0.92
N SER A 90 -2.65 -0.86 1.31
CA SER A 90 -2.97 -1.06 2.73
C SER A 90 -2.26 -2.30 3.25
N THR A 91 -1.29 -2.11 4.14
CA THR A 91 -0.49 -3.20 4.72
C THR A 91 -1.35 -4.28 5.37
N PRO A 92 -2.34 -3.99 6.24
CA PRO A 92 -3.17 -5.02 6.85
C PRO A 92 -3.99 -5.80 5.81
N VAL A 93 -4.59 -5.09 4.85
CA VAL A 93 -5.38 -5.72 3.78
C VAL A 93 -4.49 -6.63 2.92
N MET A 94 -3.28 -6.19 2.59
CA MET A 94 -2.30 -6.99 1.85
C MET A 94 -2.00 -8.32 2.56
N PHE A 95 -1.75 -8.29 3.87
CA PHE A 95 -1.49 -9.51 4.64
C PHE A 95 -2.70 -10.45 4.65
N VAL A 96 -3.93 -9.91 4.79
CA VAL A 96 -5.12 -10.75 4.75
C VAL A 96 -5.30 -11.39 3.37
N TYR A 97 -5.06 -10.66 2.28
CA TYR A 97 -5.11 -11.24 0.93
C TYR A 97 -4.03 -12.30 0.71
N LEU A 98 -2.82 -12.06 1.18
CA LEU A 98 -1.71 -13.00 1.06
C LEU A 98 -1.98 -14.30 1.81
N PHE A 99 -2.29 -14.20 3.10
CA PHE A 99 -2.43 -15.37 3.97
C PHE A 99 -3.84 -15.95 4.03
N GLY A 100 -4.86 -15.18 3.66
CA GLY A 100 -6.25 -15.62 3.67
C GLY A 100 -6.79 -16.06 2.31
N VAL A 101 -6.13 -15.69 1.21
CA VAL A 101 -6.61 -16.03 -0.16
C VAL A 101 -5.48 -16.65 -0.98
N ILE A 102 -4.45 -15.91 -1.33
CA ILE A 102 -3.43 -16.32 -2.30
C ILE A 102 -2.63 -17.52 -1.79
N GLY A 103 -2.10 -17.43 -0.58
CA GLY A 103 -1.29 -18.49 0.04
C GLY A 103 -2.04 -19.81 0.19
N PRO A 104 -3.23 -19.84 0.83
CA PRO A 104 -4.01 -21.06 0.96
C PRO A 104 -4.35 -21.73 -0.38
N ILE A 105 -4.71 -20.94 -1.40
CA ILE A 105 -5.00 -21.49 -2.74
C ILE A 105 -3.73 -22.07 -3.35
N TYR A 106 -2.62 -21.35 -3.27
CA TYR A 106 -1.36 -21.84 -3.81
C TYR A 106 -0.87 -23.11 -3.11
N TRP A 107 -0.96 -23.17 -1.78
CA TRP A 107 -0.57 -24.36 -1.02
C TRP A 107 -1.45 -25.57 -1.31
N ALA A 108 -2.77 -25.32 -1.53
CA ALA A 108 -3.70 -26.40 -1.82
C ALA A 108 -3.58 -26.93 -3.28
N THR A 109 -3.31 -26.05 -4.24
CA THR A 109 -3.34 -26.39 -5.67
C THR A 109 -1.98 -26.53 -6.31
N GLN A 110 -0.94 -25.94 -5.72
CA GLN A 110 0.41 -25.79 -6.29
C GLN A 110 0.40 -25.07 -7.67
N ASP A 111 -0.69 -24.34 -7.96
CA ASP A 111 -0.85 -23.58 -9.19
C ASP A 111 -0.71 -22.07 -8.89
N PRO A 112 0.46 -21.46 -9.22
CA PRO A 112 0.71 -20.05 -8.97
C PRO A 112 -0.13 -19.13 -9.86
N LEU A 113 -0.53 -19.61 -11.05
CA LEU A 113 -1.38 -18.84 -11.95
C LEU A 113 -2.79 -18.74 -11.39
N LEU A 114 -3.35 -19.86 -10.92
CA LEU A 114 -4.66 -19.88 -10.29
C LEU A 114 -4.69 -19.00 -9.02
N ALA A 115 -3.68 -19.13 -8.16
CA ALA A 115 -3.59 -18.33 -6.94
C ALA A 115 -3.57 -16.82 -7.25
N TRP A 116 -2.84 -16.41 -8.27
CA TRP A 116 -2.81 -15.03 -8.74
C TRP A 116 -4.14 -14.60 -9.37
N GLN A 117 -4.76 -15.43 -10.22
CA GLN A 117 -6.07 -15.16 -10.82
C GLN A 117 -7.14 -14.92 -9.76
N VAL A 118 -7.18 -15.78 -8.74
CA VAL A 118 -8.12 -15.62 -7.62
C VAL A 118 -7.80 -14.36 -6.81
N GLY A 119 -6.51 -14.05 -6.62
CA GLY A 119 -6.06 -12.82 -5.95
C GLY A 119 -6.57 -11.55 -6.65
N ILE A 120 -6.44 -11.45 -7.98
CA ILE A 120 -6.94 -10.28 -8.73
C ILE A 120 -8.46 -10.25 -8.79
N GLY A 121 -9.13 -11.42 -8.93
CA GLY A 121 -10.58 -11.55 -8.85
C GLY A 121 -11.11 -11.07 -7.49
N ALA A 122 -10.48 -11.49 -6.40
CA ALA A 122 -10.78 -11.07 -5.04
C ALA A 122 -10.59 -9.56 -4.85
N GLY A 123 -9.49 -8.99 -5.37
CA GLY A 123 -9.25 -7.55 -5.36
C GLY A 123 -10.33 -6.76 -6.09
N PHE A 124 -10.75 -7.23 -7.26
CA PHE A 124 -11.82 -6.59 -8.03
C PHE A 124 -13.17 -6.65 -7.31
N MET A 125 -13.57 -7.84 -6.82
CA MET A 125 -14.80 -7.99 -6.04
C MET A 125 -14.76 -7.17 -4.77
N GLY A 126 -13.60 -7.10 -4.12
CA GLY A 126 -13.37 -6.24 -2.97
C GLY A 126 -13.58 -4.76 -3.29
N GLY A 127 -13.10 -4.30 -4.43
CA GLY A 127 -13.34 -2.94 -4.91
C GLY A 127 -14.83 -2.62 -5.08
N ILE A 128 -15.63 -3.58 -5.58
CA ILE A 128 -17.09 -3.45 -5.68
C ILE A 128 -17.71 -3.30 -4.28
N VAL A 129 -17.32 -4.15 -3.33
CA VAL A 129 -17.82 -4.07 -1.94
C VAL A 129 -17.44 -2.74 -1.30
N ALA A 130 -16.21 -2.26 -1.51
CA ALA A 130 -15.77 -0.95 -1.02
C ALA A 130 -16.56 0.21 -1.66
N ALA A 131 -16.84 0.13 -2.97
CA ALA A 131 -17.67 1.12 -3.65
C ALA A 131 -19.12 1.14 -3.12
N MET A 132 -19.70 -0.02 -2.83
CA MET A 132 -21.00 -0.11 -2.15
C MET A 132 -20.95 0.50 -0.75
N GLY A 133 -19.84 0.35 -0.03
CA GLY A 133 -19.58 0.99 1.26
C GLY A 133 -19.69 2.51 1.21
N ALA A 134 -19.34 3.15 0.07
CA ALA A 134 -19.47 4.60 -0.10
C ALA A 134 -20.93 5.09 0.04
N ILE A 135 -21.92 4.26 -0.27
CA ILE A 135 -23.34 4.58 -0.09
C ILE A 135 -23.71 4.60 1.40
N ILE A 136 -23.15 3.67 2.17
CA ILE A 136 -23.42 3.50 3.60
C ILE A 136 -22.55 4.44 4.45
N GLY A 137 -21.43 4.91 3.90
CA GLY A 137 -20.43 5.71 4.60
C GLY A 137 -20.97 6.94 5.33
N PRO A 138 -21.81 7.79 4.69
CA PRO A 138 -22.37 8.96 5.37
C PRO A 138 -23.25 8.61 6.58
N TRP A 139 -23.95 7.48 6.52
CA TRP A 139 -24.73 6.97 7.64
C TRP A 139 -23.81 6.44 8.75
N LEU A 140 -22.81 5.65 8.39
CA LEU A 140 -21.83 5.11 9.33
C LEU A 140 -21.05 6.22 10.05
N LYS A 141 -20.63 7.26 9.33
CA LYS A 141 -19.98 8.45 9.90
C LYS A 141 -20.86 9.17 10.95
N ARG A 142 -22.17 9.16 10.77
CA ARG A 142 -23.10 9.79 11.73
C ARG A 142 -23.26 9.02 13.03
N ILE A 143 -23.19 7.70 12.99
CA ILE A 143 -23.40 6.84 14.18
C ILE A 143 -22.09 6.46 14.88
N THR A 144 -20.95 6.59 14.19
CA THR A 144 -19.65 6.24 14.76
C THR A 144 -18.97 7.50 15.29
N PRO A 145 -18.67 7.57 16.61
CA PRO A 145 -17.91 8.67 17.15
C PRO A 145 -16.52 8.81 16.50
N ARG A 146 -16.11 10.04 16.22
CA ARG A 146 -14.80 10.35 15.62
C ARG A 146 -13.64 9.71 16.39
N ALA A 147 -13.70 9.75 17.73
CA ALA A 147 -12.71 9.12 18.59
C ALA A 147 -12.61 7.60 18.38
N GLY A 148 -13.72 6.92 18.11
CA GLY A 148 -13.74 5.49 17.82
C GLY A 148 -13.06 5.16 16.48
N MET A 149 -13.33 5.95 15.43
CA MET A 149 -12.68 5.77 14.11
C MET A 149 -11.18 6.01 14.20
N LEU A 150 -10.74 7.12 14.78
CA LEU A 150 -9.32 7.45 14.92
C LEU A 150 -8.60 6.50 15.88
N GLY A 151 -9.27 6.02 16.94
CA GLY A 151 -8.71 5.02 17.85
C GLY A 151 -8.47 3.67 17.20
N THR A 152 -9.35 3.23 16.31
CA THR A 152 -9.17 2.02 15.52
C THR A 152 -7.96 2.14 14.59
N LEU A 153 -7.83 3.26 13.88
CA LEU A 153 -6.68 3.54 13.01
C LEU A 153 -5.36 3.54 13.81
N CYS A 154 -5.37 4.17 14.99
CA CYS A 154 -4.21 4.18 15.89
C CYS A 154 -3.82 2.76 16.33
N GLY A 155 -4.77 1.91 16.71
CA GLY A 155 -4.52 0.53 17.11
C GLY A 155 -3.89 -0.31 15.99
N ILE A 156 -4.40 -0.16 14.77
CA ILE A 156 -3.86 -0.82 13.57
C ILE A 156 -2.44 -0.34 13.28
N ALA A 157 -2.22 0.98 13.32
CA ALA A 157 -0.91 1.56 13.10
C ALA A 157 0.11 1.09 14.13
N LEU A 158 -0.26 1.04 15.41
CA LEU A 158 0.61 0.53 16.47
C LEU A 158 0.97 -0.94 16.27
N MET A 159 0.02 -1.78 15.84
CA MET A 159 0.25 -3.21 15.64
C MET A 159 1.04 -3.49 14.36
N PHE A 160 0.50 -3.13 13.20
CA PHE A 160 1.04 -3.53 11.91
C PHE A 160 2.17 -2.64 11.39
N ILE A 161 2.15 -1.35 11.71
CA ILE A 161 3.16 -0.40 11.25
C ILE A 161 4.24 -0.17 12.32
N GLY A 162 3.91 -0.32 13.59
CA GLY A 162 4.84 -0.13 14.70
C GLY A 162 5.43 -1.44 15.23
N ALA A 163 4.61 -2.28 15.88
CA ALA A 163 5.10 -3.43 16.66
C ALA A 163 5.72 -4.53 15.79
N VAL A 164 5.09 -4.87 14.65
CA VAL A 164 5.60 -5.93 13.77
C VAL A 164 6.96 -5.55 13.16
N PRO A 165 7.14 -4.39 12.49
CA PRO A 165 8.45 -3.99 12.00
C PRO A 165 9.49 -3.80 13.11
N LEU A 166 9.06 -3.33 14.30
CA LEU A 166 9.97 -3.21 15.43
C LEU A 166 10.51 -4.58 15.86
N SER A 167 9.66 -5.62 15.90
CA SER A 167 10.14 -6.98 16.21
C SER A 167 11.18 -7.47 15.20
N GLN A 168 10.99 -7.18 13.92
CA GLN A 168 11.93 -7.52 12.84
C GLN A 168 13.29 -6.80 12.98
N ILE A 169 13.30 -5.57 13.52
CA ILE A 169 14.55 -4.86 13.85
C ILE A 169 15.38 -5.64 14.86
N PHE A 170 14.76 -6.31 15.84
CA PHE A 170 15.44 -7.12 16.84
C PHE A 170 15.91 -8.48 16.30
N GLU A 171 15.33 -8.99 15.22
CA GLU A 171 15.78 -10.22 14.56
C GLU A 171 17.15 -10.03 13.88
N HIS A 172 17.36 -8.85 13.25
CA HIS A 172 18.62 -8.46 12.61
C HIS A 172 19.11 -7.10 13.16
N PRO A 173 19.61 -7.06 14.41
CA PRO A 173 19.79 -5.80 15.14
C PRO A 173 20.79 -4.83 14.49
N VAL A 174 21.87 -5.31 13.89
CA VAL A 174 22.84 -4.44 13.23
C VAL A 174 22.22 -3.71 12.03
N ILE A 175 21.47 -4.41 11.20
CA ILE A 175 20.79 -3.86 10.02
C ILE A 175 19.63 -2.98 10.47
N GLY A 176 18.79 -3.52 11.35
CA GLY A 176 17.57 -2.88 11.80
C GLY A 176 17.79 -1.60 12.57
N PHE A 177 18.67 -1.61 13.58
CA PHE A 177 18.96 -0.40 14.36
C PHE A 177 19.71 0.67 13.57
N THR A 178 20.57 0.29 12.62
CA THR A 178 21.19 1.28 11.73
C THR A 178 20.14 1.97 10.85
N SER A 179 19.23 1.20 10.24
CA SER A 179 18.13 1.77 9.46
C SER A 179 17.22 2.64 10.31
N LEU A 180 16.86 2.19 11.53
CA LEU A 180 16.07 2.96 12.48
C LEU A 180 16.76 4.28 12.88
N LEU A 181 18.10 4.28 13.06
CA LEU A 181 18.87 5.48 13.38
C LEU A 181 18.70 6.57 12.31
N PHE A 182 18.77 6.20 11.02
CA PHE A 182 18.55 7.16 9.93
C PHE A 182 17.12 7.73 9.95
N ILE A 183 16.11 6.90 10.23
CA ILE A 183 14.72 7.34 10.35
C ILE A 183 14.55 8.30 11.54
N LEU A 184 15.03 7.92 12.73
CA LEU A 184 14.95 8.76 13.92
C LEU A 184 15.69 10.08 13.73
N TRP A 185 16.89 10.04 13.16
CA TRP A 185 17.69 11.24 12.89
C TRP A 185 16.99 12.18 11.91
N GLY A 186 16.48 11.66 10.79
CA GLY A 186 15.86 12.49 9.76
C GLY A 186 14.46 12.98 10.13
N LEU A 187 13.57 12.10 10.63
CA LEU A 187 12.17 12.44 10.88
C LEU A 187 11.97 13.10 12.26
N ILE A 188 12.52 12.53 13.34
CA ILE A 188 12.33 13.04 14.69
C ILE A 188 13.34 14.13 15.00
N GLY A 189 14.62 13.88 14.70
CA GLY A 189 15.70 14.86 14.90
C GLY A 189 15.64 16.03 13.92
N ARG A 190 14.86 15.94 12.85
CA ARG A 190 14.74 16.95 11.78
C ARG A 190 16.09 17.37 11.17
N PHE A 191 17.10 16.52 11.24
CA PHE A 191 18.37 16.77 10.62
C PHE A 191 18.29 16.50 9.11
N ARG A 192 18.83 17.44 8.34
CA ARG A 192 18.94 17.28 6.89
C ARG A 192 20.15 16.42 6.57
N LEU A 193 19.91 15.33 5.86
CA LEU A 193 20.98 14.50 5.32
C LEU A 193 21.71 15.23 4.18
N PRO A 194 23.00 14.93 3.95
CA PRO A 194 23.75 15.51 2.83
C PRO A 194 23.01 15.29 1.51
N GLY A 195 22.99 16.30 0.64
CA GLY A 195 22.26 16.23 -0.63
C GLY A 195 20.73 16.25 -0.50
N ASN A 196 20.20 16.59 0.68
CA ASN A 196 18.74 16.59 0.95
C ASN A 196 18.07 15.23 0.73
N ILE A 197 18.81 14.12 0.94
CA ILE A 197 18.35 12.75 0.79
C ILE A 197 17.25 12.47 1.83
N PRO A 198 16.08 11.91 1.44
CA PRO A 198 15.04 11.52 2.38
C PRO A 198 15.52 10.44 3.35
N ALA A 199 15.18 10.57 4.63
CA ALA A 199 15.62 9.64 5.68
C ALA A 199 15.23 8.18 5.38
N GLY A 200 14.04 7.94 4.81
CA GLY A 200 13.61 6.60 4.41
C GLY A 200 14.50 5.97 3.34
N LEU A 201 14.88 6.74 2.33
CA LEU A 201 15.78 6.24 1.28
C LEU A 201 17.19 5.95 1.84
N ALA A 202 17.70 6.82 2.73
CA ALA A 202 18.96 6.61 3.40
C ALA A 202 18.94 5.36 4.31
N ALA A 203 17.84 5.12 5.00
CA ALA A 203 17.64 3.92 5.83
C ALA A 203 17.67 2.64 5.00
N ILE A 204 16.95 2.61 3.87
CA ILE A 204 16.95 1.46 2.95
C ILE A 204 18.37 1.23 2.40
N ALA A 205 19.03 2.27 1.92
CA ALA A 205 20.37 2.16 1.37
C ALA A 205 21.39 1.66 2.42
N ALA A 206 21.37 2.23 3.61
CA ALA A 206 22.27 1.83 4.70
C ALA A 206 22.00 0.39 5.16
N GLY A 207 20.75 0.03 5.37
CA GLY A 207 20.38 -1.34 5.75
C GLY A 207 20.78 -2.38 4.70
N THR A 208 20.53 -2.08 3.42
CA THR A 208 20.93 -2.94 2.31
C THR A 208 22.45 -3.12 2.22
N LEU A 209 23.21 -2.03 2.33
CA LEU A 209 24.66 -2.09 2.30
C LEU A 209 25.22 -2.92 3.46
N ILE A 210 24.70 -2.75 4.67
CA ILE A 210 25.13 -3.53 5.83
C ILE A 210 24.77 -5.00 5.65
N ALA A 211 23.57 -5.33 5.18
CA ALA A 211 23.16 -6.71 4.90
C ALA A 211 24.09 -7.40 3.89
N LEU A 212 24.51 -6.67 2.86
CA LEU A 212 25.49 -7.16 1.89
C LEU A 212 26.88 -7.38 2.51
N PHE A 213 27.35 -6.45 3.33
CA PHE A 213 28.64 -6.58 4.02
C PHE A 213 28.68 -7.73 5.02
N LEU A 214 27.56 -7.98 5.72
CA LEU A 214 27.45 -9.10 6.66
C LEU A 214 27.23 -10.44 5.95
N GLY A 215 27.00 -10.45 4.64
CA GLY A 215 26.68 -11.66 3.88
C GLY A 215 25.28 -12.23 4.15
N GLU A 216 24.43 -11.47 4.85
CA GLU A 216 23.03 -11.84 5.13
C GLU A 216 22.13 -11.62 3.91
N SER A 217 22.59 -10.87 2.92
CA SER A 217 21.90 -10.65 1.65
C SER A 217 22.84 -10.85 0.46
N ARG A 218 22.28 -11.28 -0.67
CA ARG A 218 22.99 -11.39 -1.95
C ARG A 218 22.21 -10.65 -3.02
N ILE A 219 22.93 -9.99 -3.90
CA ILE A 219 22.32 -9.37 -5.09
C ILE A 219 22.10 -10.48 -6.11
N ASP A 220 20.86 -10.93 -6.25
CA ASP A 220 20.47 -11.83 -7.34
C ASP A 220 19.94 -11.00 -8.49
N THR A 221 20.65 -11.04 -9.62
CA THR A 221 20.28 -10.32 -10.84
C THR A 221 19.53 -11.21 -11.84
N SER A 222 19.31 -12.48 -11.54
CA SER A 222 18.68 -13.43 -12.46
C SER A 222 17.23 -13.07 -12.80
N GLY A 223 16.54 -12.34 -11.90
CA GLY A 223 15.17 -11.86 -12.11
C GLY A 223 15.08 -10.43 -12.65
N LEU A 224 16.19 -9.77 -12.95
CA LEU A 224 16.15 -8.41 -13.50
C LEU A 224 15.65 -8.45 -14.95
N GLY A 225 14.54 -7.75 -15.19
CA GLY A 225 13.92 -7.65 -16.51
C GLY A 225 12.98 -6.46 -16.59
N PHE A 226 12.62 -6.08 -17.79
CA PHE A 226 11.56 -5.10 -18.01
C PHE A 226 10.24 -5.84 -18.13
N TYR A 227 9.41 -5.73 -17.10
CA TYR A 227 8.08 -6.33 -17.05
C TYR A 227 7.03 -5.26 -17.34
N ALA A 228 6.56 -5.23 -18.60
CA ALA A 228 5.49 -4.31 -18.97
C ALA A 228 4.16 -4.76 -18.34
N PRO A 229 3.39 -3.86 -17.74
CA PRO A 229 2.07 -4.19 -17.26
C PRO A 229 1.14 -4.47 -18.43
N VAL A 230 0.58 -5.67 -18.46
CA VAL A 230 -0.38 -6.10 -19.49
C VAL A 230 -1.74 -6.32 -18.82
N PRO A 231 -2.85 -5.85 -19.42
CA PRO A 231 -4.17 -6.11 -18.89
C PRO A 231 -4.57 -7.57 -19.11
N TYR A 232 -4.80 -8.29 -18.03
CA TYR A 232 -5.15 -9.71 -18.03
C TYR A 232 -6.64 -9.91 -17.75
N PHE A 233 -7.53 -9.42 -18.64
CA PHE A 233 -8.98 -9.52 -18.43
C PHE A 233 -9.51 -10.95 -18.39
N GLY A 234 -8.94 -11.87 -19.18
CA GLY A 234 -9.30 -13.27 -19.15
C GLY A 234 -9.01 -13.93 -17.80
N ASP A 235 -7.84 -13.65 -17.25
CA ASP A 235 -7.40 -14.13 -15.93
C ASP A 235 -8.27 -13.54 -14.80
N LEU A 236 -8.65 -12.27 -14.91
CA LEU A 236 -9.59 -11.64 -13.97
C LEU A 236 -10.94 -12.35 -13.96
N ILE A 237 -11.51 -12.64 -15.13
CA ILE A 237 -12.77 -13.36 -15.24
C ILE A 237 -12.65 -14.77 -14.66
N ALA A 238 -11.56 -15.49 -14.96
CA ALA A 238 -11.28 -16.80 -14.40
C ALA A 238 -11.21 -16.77 -12.86
N GLY A 239 -10.53 -15.78 -12.30
CA GLY A 239 -10.48 -15.57 -10.84
C GLY A 239 -11.85 -15.30 -10.22
N ILE A 240 -12.66 -14.45 -10.84
CA ILE A 240 -14.04 -14.19 -10.38
C ILE A 240 -14.90 -15.47 -10.45
N GLN A 241 -14.82 -16.24 -11.54
CA GLN A 241 -15.53 -17.50 -11.67
C GLN A 241 -15.14 -18.50 -10.58
N TYR A 242 -13.85 -18.58 -10.27
CA TYR A 242 -13.35 -19.42 -9.18
C TYR A 242 -13.92 -19.00 -7.82
N LEU A 243 -14.01 -17.71 -7.54
CA LEU A 243 -14.61 -17.19 -6.30
C LEU A 243 -16.08 -17.59 -6.17
N PHE A 244 -16.86 -17.49 -7.24
CA PHE A 244 -18.27 -17.91 -7.22
C PHE A 244 -18.43 -19.42 -7.12
N ALA A 245 -17.47 -20.20 -7.62
CA ALA A 245 -17.45 -21.66 -7.45
C ALA A 245 -17.05 -22.09 -6.03
N ASN A 246 -16.36 -21.22 -5.27
CA ASN A 246 -15.87 -21.47 -3.91
C ASN A 246 -16.34 -20.34 -2.96
N PRO A 247 -17.65 -20.32 -2.62
CA PRO A 247 -18.25 -19.20 -1.89
C PRO A 247 -17.72 -19.03 -0.46
N GLU A 248 -17.04 -20.03 0.09
CA GLU A 248 -16.36 -19.95 1.39
C GLU A 248 -15.27 -18.87 1.42
N LEU A 249 -14.68 -18.51 0.28
CA LEU A 249 -13.69 -17.44 0.18
C LEU A 249 -14.29 -16.07 0.49
N PHE A 250 -15.59 -15.88 0.30
CA PHE A 250 -16.27 -14.65 0.67
C PHE A 250 -16.33 -14.44 2.18
N LEU A 251 -16.17 -15.48 3.00
CA LEU A 251 -16.08 -15.36 4.46
C LEU A 251 -14.81 -14.59 4.90
N VAL A 252 -13.77 -14.61 4.07
CA VAL A 252 -12.55 -13.81 4.28
C VAL A 252 -12.67 -12.46 3.56
N LEU A 253 -13.12 -12.46 2.32
CA LEU A 253 -13.14 -11.27 1.46
C LEU A 253 -14.08 -10.18 1.98
N VAL A 254 -15.32 -10.53 2.37
CA VAL A 254 -16.31 -9.52 2.78
C VAL A 254 -15.88 -8.79 4.06
N PRO A 255 -15.49 -9.46 5.15
CA PRO A 255 -15.02 -8.76 6.35
C PRO A 255 -13.80 -7.86 6.09
N VAL A 256 -12.83 -8.32 5.29
CA VAL A 256 -11.63 -7.52 5.01
C VAL A 256 -11.95 -6.28 4.16
N GLN A 257 -12.93 -6.38 3.27
CA GLN A 257 -13.35 -5.22 2.48
C GLN A 257 -14.17 -4.22 3.28
N ILE A 258 -15.00 -4.67 4.22
CA ILE A 258 -15.65 -3.79 5.19
C ILE A 258 -14.58 -3.07 6.03
N TYR A 259 -13.57 -3.80 6.48
CA TYR A 259 -12.43 -3.22 7.19
C TYR A 259 -11.71 -2.18 6.32
N SER A 260 -11.35 -2.50 5.08
CA SER A 260 -10.67 -1.59 4.14
C SER A 260 -11.49 -0.31 3.88
N PHE A 261 -12.81 -0.44 3.78
CA PHE A 261 -13.70 0.72 3.66
C PHE A 261 -13.67 1.61 4.91
N ILE A 262 -13.72 1.01 6.11
CA ILE A 262 -13.63 1.76 7.38
C ILE A 262 -12.26 2.43 7.51
N GLU A 263 -11.17 1.75 7.14
CA GLU A 263 -9.81 2.30 7.11
C GLU A 263 -9.74 3.53 6.19
N THR A 264 -10.30 3.44 5.00
CA THR A 264 -10.37 4.56 4.05
C THR A 264 -11.14 5.76 4.65
N MET A 265 -12.28 5.51 5.31
CA MET A 265 -13.02 6.57 6.00
C MET A 265 -12.18 7.23 7.10
N ASN A 266 -11.45 6.42 7.88
CA ASN A 266 -10.59 6.92 8.95
C ASN A 266 -9.44 7.78 8.39
N ASN A 267 -8.86 7.39 7.26
CA ASN A 267 -7.81 8.16 6.59
C ASN A 267 -8.33 9.52 6.09
N VAL A 268 -9.54 9.55 5.51
CA VAL A 268 -10.18 10.81 5.10
C VAL A 268 -10.46 11.70 6.31
N GLU A 269 -10.98 11.15 7.41
CA GLU A 269 -11.25 11.88 8.64
C GLU A 269 -9.96 12.44 9.28
N SER A 270 -8.87 11.66 9.24
CA SER A 270 -7.56 12.10 9.71
C SER A 270 -7.00 13.25 8.87
N ALA A 271 -7.16 13.19 7.54
CA ALA A 271 -6.76 14.27 6.64
C ALA A 271 -7.57 15.55 6.89
N GLU A 272 -8.88 15.43 7.10
CA GLU A 272 -9.76 16.56 7.47
C GLU A 272 -9.36 17.18 8.82
N ALA A 273 -8.92 16.36 9.78
CA ALA A 273 -8.48 16.82 11.09
C ALA A 273 -7.13 17.56 11.04
N ALA A 274 -6.28 17.21 10.09
CA ALA A 274 -4.97 17.82 9.92
C ALA A 274 -5.02 19.19 9.20
N GLY A 275 -6.15 19.56 8.59
CA GLY A 275 -6.37 20.83 7.87
C GLY A 275 -6.32 20.63 6.39
#